data_0787e2df31942a1cdda102ab027f26ed
#
_entry.id   0787e2df31942a1cdda102ab027f26ed
#
_cell.length_a   1.000
_cell.length_b   1.000
_cell.length_c   1.000
_cell.angle_alpha   90.00
_cell.angle_beta   90.00
_cell.angle_gamma   90.00
#
_symmetry.space_group_name_H-M   'P 1'
#
loop_
_entity.id
_entity.type
_entity.pdbx_description
1 polymer ?
#
loop_
_entity_poly.entity_id
_entity_poly.type
_entity_poly.pdbx_seq_one_letter_code
_entity_poly.pdbx_strand_id
1 'polypeptide(L)'
;MSGRWKRILALGVAVVLCLIAAAQMGSLFHWKVTCTPAAFAESSRRLSNPDRGFYYIYGYRITDEPVDYATDLTDRTREDDATRLGMMQINLQEYRTGAISEEGLSNIRQLFAAMADSDKKWIVRFLYDWNGENEQYEPENLDIILQHMEQVGDVLREYHSCIYTLQGLFIGNWGEMNGTKYTDPDSMRKLAACLADVSDASTFLSVRTPAQWRKITGEAAPDGWTENPLAKRLGLFNDGMLGSVSDYGTYSDNTRQDAGDFSAWTREEELAFQDVLCSSVPSGGEVIVDNPYNDLENAIADLKTMHVSYLNEDYDRNVLDKWAGTVVNTDDCYDGMDGWSYVERHLGYRLWIAGAA
;
A
#
# COMPACT_ATOMS: atom_id res chain seq x y z
N MET A 1 -78.27 37.98 -2.26
CA MET A 1 -77.26 36.98 -1.89
C MET A 1 -77.53 36.58 -0.45
N SER A 2 -77.77 35.30 -0.21
CA SER A 2 -78.02 34.79 1.14
C SER A 2 -76.75 34.89 2.00
N GLY A 3 -76.95 35.09 3.32
CA GLY A 3 -75.83 35.25 4.26
C GLY A 3 -74.76 34.13 4.20
N ARG A 4 -75.12 32.97 3.67
CA ARG A 4 -74.24 31.84 3.49
C ARG A 4 -73.22 32.11 2.38
N TRP A 5 -73.58 32.73 1.30
CA TRP A 5 -72.65 33.09 0.20
C TRP A 5 -71.68 34.21 0.60
N LYS A 6 -72.10 35.15 1.44
CA LYS A 6 -71.23 36.18 1.96
C LYS A 6 -70.11 35.60 2.88
N ARG A 7 -70.47 34.60 3.68
CA ARG A 7 -69.49 33.88 4.53
C ARG A 7 -68.49 33.05 3.73
N ILE A 8 -68.94 32.36 2.68
CA ILE A 8 -68.05 31.56 1.79
C ILE A 8 -67.09 32.52 1.05
N LEU A 9 -67.57 33.64 0.55
CA LEU A 9 -66.75 34.64 -0.11
C LEU A 9 -65.67 35.25 0.84
N ALA A 10 -66.09 35.58 2.09
CA ALA A 10 -65.16 36.08 3.10
C ALA A 10 -64.12 35.07 3.49
N LEU A 11 -64.48 33.79 3.60
CA LEU A 11 -63.50 32.72 3.89
C LEU A 11 -62.52 32.55 2.74
N GLY A 12 -62.98 32.57 1.50
CA GLY A 12 -62.14 32.50 0.31
C GLY A 12 -61.13 33.63 0.22
N VAL A 13 -61.61 34.89 0.48
CA VAL A 13 -60.70 36.06 0.52
C VAL A 13 -59.67 35.95 1.66
N ALA A 14 -60.08 35.48 2.84
CA ALA A 14 -59.14 35.27 3.96
C ALA A 14 -58.07 34.24 3.64
N VAL A 15 -58.40 33.10 3.00
CA VAL A 15 -57.44 32.06 2.56
C VAL A 15 -56.46 32.63 1.54
N VAL A 16 -56.94 33.38 0.55
CA VAL A 16 -56.08 34.03 -0.47
C VAL A 16 -55.11 35.03 0.18
N LEU A 17 -55.60 35.83 1.11
CA LEU A 17 -54.77 36.81 1.85
C LEU A 17 -53.70 36.10 2.72
N CYS A 18 -54.05 34.97 3.36
CA CYS A 18 -53.10 34.15 4.09
C CYS A 18 -52.04 33.52 3.18
N LEU A 19 -52.41 33.05 1.99
CA LEU A 19 -51.49 32.51 1.00
C LEU A 19 -50.54 33.58 0.44
N ILE A 20 -51.05 34.78 0.19
CA ILE A 20 -50.22 35.90 -0.25
C ILE A 20 -49.26 36.34 0.88
N ALA A 21 -49.72 36.42 2.12
CA ALA A 21 -48.87 36.71 3.27
C ALA A 21 -47.81 35.66 3.49
N ALA A 22 -48.15 34.38 3.34
CA ALA A 22 -47.16 33.26 3.44
C ALA A 22 -46.13 33.33 2.31
N ALA A 23 -46.56 33.63 1.08
CA ALA A 23 -45.64 33.81 -0.06
C ALA A 23 -44.73 35.03 0.11
N GLN A 24 -45.23 36.12 0.66
CA GLN A 24 -44.42 37.30 0.96
C GLN A 24 -43.49 37.08 2.14
N MET A 25 -43.91 36.37 3.20
CA MET A 25 -43.02 35.95 4.28
C MET A 25 -41.93 34.99 3.80
N GLY A 26 -42.25 34.07 2.91
CA GLY A 26 -41.23 33.19 2.28
C GLY A 26 -40.17 33.96 1.49
N SER A 27 -40.56 35.07 0.85
CA SER A 27 -39.61 35.94 0.14
C SER A 27 -38.80 36.87 1.07
N LEU A 28 -39.30 37.16 2.28
CA LEU A 28 -38.58 37.94 3.31
C LEU A 28 -37.57 37.10 4.09
N PHE A 29 -37.71 35.77 4.08
CA PHE A 29 -36.80 34.85 4.73
C PHE A 29 -35.83 34.19 3.75
N HIS A 30 -35.52 34.78 2.60
CA HIS A 30 -34.31 34.45 1.86
C HIS A 30 -33.11 34.97 2.66
N TRP A 31 -32.68 34.16 3.61
CA TRP A 31 -31.35 34.32 4.18
C TRP A 31 -30.37 34.14 3.04
N LYS A 32 -29.87 35.23 2.47
CA LYS A 32 -28.66 35.17 1.66
C LYS A 32 -27.54 34.84 2.63
N VAL A 33 -27.24 33.53 2.77
CA VAL A 33 -25.97 33.12 3.36
C VAL A 33 -24.91 33.56 2.36
N THR A 34 -24.28 34.68 2.60
CA THR A 34 -23.07 35.07 1.89
C THR A 34 -21.94 34.29 2.51
N CYS A 35 -21.55 33.20 1.87
CA CYS A 35 -20.32 32.52 2.22
C CYS A 35 -19.15 33.32 1.62
N THR A 36 -18.24 33.77 2.46
CA THR A 36 -17.00 34.37 1.99
C THR A 36 -16.01 33.20 1.76
N PRO A 37 -15.55 33.01 0.53
CA PRO A 37 -14.55 31.96 0.26
C PRO A 37 -13.32 32.16 1.16
N ALA A 38 -12.91 31.08 1.83
CA ALA A 38 -11.69 31.07 2.61
C ALA A 38 -10.66 30.18 1.90
N ALA A 39 -9.44 30.68 1.76
CA ALA A 39 -8.29 29.90 1.28
C ALA A 39 -7.47 29.41 2.49
N PHE A 40 -7.02 28.19 2.42
CA PHE A 40 -6.20 27.58 3.46
C PHE A 40 -4.84 27.18 2.86
N ALA A 41 -3.79 27.48 3.61
CA ALA A 41 -2.46 27.03 3.25
C ALA A 41 -2.26 25.56 3.65
N GLU A 42 -1.48 24.85 2.88
CA GLU A 42 -0.98 23.54 3.28
C GLU A 42 -0.15 23.65 4.56
N SER A 43 -0.13 22.58 5.34
CA SER A 43 0.64 22.48 6.58
C SER A 43 1.68 21.37 6.47
N SER A 44 2.92 21.63 6.86
CA SER A 44 4.00 20.64 6.92
C SER A 44 3.94 19.70 8.14
N ARG A 45 2.83 19.70 8.91
CA ARG A 45 2.66 18.81 10.07
C ARG A 45 2.75 17.35 9.66
N ARG A 46 3.38 16.52 10.51
CA ARG A 46 3.28 15.08 10.41
C ARG A 46 1.83 14.62 10.58
N LEU A 47 1.34 13.79 9.66
CA LEU A 47 -0.01 13.24 9.70
C LEU A 47 0.09 11.72 9.85
N SER A 48 -0.71 11.15 10.75
CA SER A 48 -0.82 9.70 10.96
C SER A 48 -1.91 9.12 10.05
N ASN A 49 -1.72 9.24 8.73
CA ASN A 49 -2.64 8.65 7.75
C ASN A 49 -2.42 7.14 7.66
N PRO A 50 -3.46 6.31 7.48
CA PRO A 50 -3.30 4.89 7.21
C PRO A 50 -2.74 4.66 5.80
N ASP A 51 -2.27 3.44 5.55
CA ASP A 51 -1.85 2.93 4.23
C ASP A 51 -0.72 3.74 3.56
N ARG A 52 0.13 4.41 4.37
CA ARG A 52 1.28 5.18 3.89
C ARG A 52 2.32 5.43 4.98
N GLY A 53 3.54 5.75 4.56
CA GLY A 53 4.60 6.22 5.46
C GLY A 53 5.74 5.23 5.63
N PHE A 54 6.59 5.48 6.59
CA PHE A 54 7.63 4.53 6.97
C PHE A 54 7.04 3.32 7.70
N TYR A 55 7.72 2.17 7.61
CA TYR A 55 7.38 0.94 8.32
C TYR A 55 8.61 0.30 8.97
N TYR A 56 8.39 -0.44 10.05
CA TYR A 56 9.38 -1.36 10.64
C TYR A 56 9.03 -2.80 10.30
N ILE A 57 10.05 -3.68 10.31
CA ILE A 57 9.88 -5.10 10.02
C ILE A 57 9.78 -5.89 11.33
N TYR A 58 8.74 -6.71 11.43
CA TYR A 58 8.52 -7.69 12.48
C TYR A 58 8.45 -9.06 11.84
N GLY A 59 8.94 -10.09 12.53
CA GLY A 59 8.94 -11.43 11.97
C GLY A 59 8.69 -12.51 13.02
N TYR A 60 7.92 -13.52 12.60
CA TYR A 60 7.68 -14.73 13.38
C TYR A 60 7.90 -15.98 12.55
N ARG A 61 8.63 -16.94 13.11
CA ARG A 61 8.65 -18.30 12.57
C ARG A 61 7.45 -19.04 13.15
N ILE A 62 6.63 -19.59 12.28
CA ILE A 62 5.47 -20.37 12.69
C ILE A 62 5.90 -21.80 12.93
N THR A 63 5.55 -22.32 14.10
CA THR A 63 5.75 -23.70 14.55
C THR A 63 4.48 -24.20 15.20
N ASP A 64 4.48 -25.44 15.67
CA ASP A 64 3.35 -26.00 16.45
C ASP A 64 3.35 -25.54 17.92
N GLU A 65 4.43 -24.90 18.37
CA GLU A 65 4.51 -24.40 19.74
C GLU A 65 3.64 -23.13 19.92
N PRO A 66 2.88 -23.04 21.00
CA PRO A 66 2.04 -21.87 21.26
C PRO A 66 2.88 -20.62 21.62
N VAL A 67 2.48 -19.46 21.10
CA VAL A 67 3.11 -18.16 21.37
C VAL A 67 2.05 -17.16 21.81
N ASP A 68 2.35 -16.33 22.81
CA ASP A 68 1.52 -15.17 23.17
C ASP A 68 1.83 -13.99 22.25
N TYR A 69 1.29 -14.06 21.03
CA TYR A 69 1.50 -13.02 20.00
C TYR A 69 0.96 -11.66 20.43
N ALA A 70 -0.10 -11.60 21.23
CA ALA A 70 -0.69 -10.34 21.65
C ALA A 70 0.26 -9.53 22.54
N THR A 71 0.84 -10.18 23.55
CA THR A 71 1.83 -9.55 24.42
C THR A 71 3.13 -9.24 23.66
N ASP A 72 3.67 -10.21 22.92
CA ASP A 72 4.96 -10.06 22.25
C ASP A 72 4.91 -8.97 21.16
N LEU A 73 3.86 -8.93 20.33
CA LEU A 73 3.70 -7.90 19.30
C LEU A 73 3.51 -6.50 19.91
N THR A 74 2.72 -6.39 20.97
CA THR A 74 2.52 -5.13 21.70
C THR A 74 3.86 -4.61 22.25
N ASP A 75 4.67 -5.46 22.83
CA ASP A 75 5.98 -5.08 23.37
C ASP A 75 6.94 -4.64 22.28
N ARG A 76 6.99 -5.35 21.16
CA ARG A 76 7.85 -5.02 20.00
C ARG A 76 7.44 -3.72 19.32
N THR A 77 6.15 -3.42 19.22
CA THR A 77 5.64 -2.23 18.51
C THR A 77 5.61 -0.98 19.39
N ARG A 78 5.88 -1.09 20.68
CA ARG A 78 5.79 0.02 21.64
C ARG A 78 6.69 1.20 21.30
N GLU A 79 7.90 0.94 20.82
CA GLU A 79 8.88 1.98 20.47
C GLU A 79 8.53 2.67 19.14
N ASP A 80 7.67 2.04 18.32
CA ASP A 80 7.28 2.49 16.97
C ASP A 80 5.90 3.15 16.95
N ASP A 81 5.45 3.70 18.05
CA ASP A 81 4.07 4.21 18.25
C ASP A 81 3.66 5.30 17.24
N ALA A 82 4.63 6.05 16.71
CA ALA A 82 4.37 7.08 15.70
C ALA A 82 4.14 6.52 14.27
N THR A 83 4.52 5.27 14.01
CA THR A 83 4.47 4.62 12.69
C THR A 83 3.18 3.84 12.52
N ARG A 84 2.42 4.14 11.46
CA ARG A 84 1.10 3.50 11.19
C ARG A 84 1.17 2.29 10.27
N LEU A 85 2.31 2.01 9.69
CA LEU A 85 2.57 0.77 8.94
C LEU A 85 3.55 -0.12 9.69
N GLY A 86 3.35 -1.43 9.56
CA GLY A 86 4.33 -2.44 9.92
C GLY A 86 4.43 -3.47 8.81
N MET A 87 5.61 -4.08 8.62
CA MET A 87 5.73 -5.27 7.79
C MET A 87 5.77 -6.49 8.71
N MET A 88 4.90 -7.47 8.44
CA MET A 88 4.89 -8.75 9.13
C MET A 88 5.45 -9.82 8.22
N GLN A 89 6.63 -10.32 8.55
CA GLN A 89 7.24 -11.48 7.92
C GLN A 89 6.81 -12.75 8.65
N ILE A 90 6.15 -13.67 7.95
CA ILE A 90 5.62 -14.93 8.47
C ILE A 90 6.41 -16.07 7.86
N ASN A 91 7.34 -16.64 8.62
CA ASN A 91 8.24 -17.69 8.14
C ASN A 91 7.61 -19.06 8.34
N LEU A 92 7.38 -19.78 7.22
CA LEU A 92 6.77 -21.11 7.13
C LEU A 92 7.80 -22.23 6.94
N GLN A 93 9.08 -21.98 7.22
CA GLN A 93 10.18 -22.94 6.98
C GLN A 93 9.91 -24.33 7.56
N GLU A 94 9.26 -24.43 8.71
CA GLU A 94 8.96 -25.71 9.38
C GLU A 94 8.03 -26.60 8.53
N TYR A 95 7.21 -25.98 7.69
CA TYR A 95 6.22 -26.69 6.85
C TYR A 95 6.65 -26.86 5.39
N ARG A 96 7.92 -26.55 5.03
CA ARG A 96 8.39 -26.54 3.64
C ARG A 96 8.28 -27.90 2.90
N THR A 97 8.02 -28.99 3.61
CA THR A 97 7.89 -30.35 3.05
C THR A 97 6.46 -30.89 3.03
N GLY A 98 5.47 -30.12 3.52
CA GLY A 98 4.09 -30.57 3.60
C GLY A 98 3.15 -29.48 4.08
N ALA A 99 1.91 -29.83 4.38
CA ALA A 99 0.88 -28.90 4.84
C ALA A 99 1.26 -28.23 6.17
N ILE A 100 0.76 -27.01 6.39
CA ILE A 100 0.75 -26.36 7.69
C ILE A 100 -0.18 -27.17 8.60
N SER A 101 0.27 -27.48 9.82
CA SER A 101 -0.52 -28.19 10.82
C SER A 101 -1.70 -27.37 11.33
N GLU A 102 -2.65 -27.99 12.02
CA GLU A 102 -3.75 -27.28 12.67
C GLU A 102 -3.24 -26.30 13.76
N GLU A 103 -2.21 -26.69 14.50
CA GLU A 103 -1.53 -25.87 15.49
C GLU A 103 -0.84 -24.66 14.84
N GLY A 104 -0.13 -24.88 13.75
CA GLY A 104 0.49 -23.80 12.95
C GLY A 104 -0.53 -22.82 12.40
N LEU A 105 -1.65 -23.30 11.85
CA LEU A 105 -2.75 -22.45 11.39
C LEU A 105 -3.41 -21.68 12.54
N SER A 106 -3.56 -22.31 13.72
CA SER A 106 -4.04 -21.64 14.91
C SER A 106 -3.10 -20.51 15.36
N ASN A 107 -1.80 -20.76 15.32
CA ASN A 107 -0.78 -19.74 15.62
C ASN A 107 -0.80 -18.58 14.62
N ILE A 108 -0.94 -18.86 13.32
CA ILE A 108 -1.12 -17.81 12.31
C ILE A 108 -2.37 -16.97 12.60
N ARG A 109 -3.50 -17.59 12.93
CA ARG A 109 -4.74 -16.87 13.25
C ARG A 109 -4.58 -15.99 14.49
N GLN A 110 -3.90 -16.46 15.53
CA GLN A 110 -3.61 -15.67 16.73
C GLN A 110 -2.69 -14.47 16.42
N LEU A 111 -1.69 -14.66 15.56
CA LEU A 111 -0.83 -13.56 15.08
C LEU A 111 -1.65 -12.49 14.36
N PHE A 112 -2.53 -12.91 13.44
CA PHE A 112 -3.40 -11.94 12.72
C PHE A 112 -4.40 -11.24 13.63
N ALA A 113 -4.90 -11.92 14.67
CA ALA A 113 -5.73 -11.28 15.70
C ALA A 113 -4.94 -10.19 16.46
N ALA A 114 -3.70 -10.47 16.86
CA ALA A 114 -2.82 -9.48 17.49
C ALA A 114 -2.51 -8.30 16.54
N MET A 115 -2.29 -8.57 15.25
CA MET A 115 -2.09 -7.53 14.23
C MET A 115 -3.32 -6.64 14.07
N ALA A 116 -4.51 -7.23 14.07
CA ALA A 116 -5.78 -6.50 13.94
C ALA A 116 -6.11 -5.64 15.16
N ASP A 117 -5.68 -6.06 16.36
CA ASP A 117 -5.84 -5.30 17.61
C ASP A 117 -4.83 -4.14 17.73
N SER A 118 -3.82 -4.08 16.87
CA SER A 118 -2.84 -3.00 16.85
C SER A 118 -3.37 -1.78 16.08
N ASP A 119 -2.78 -0.60 16.34
CA ASP A 119 -3.08 0.64 15.60
C ASP A 119 -2.43 0.72 14.21
N LYS A 120 -1.87 -0.41 13.72
CA LYS A 120 -1.12 -0.45 12.46
C LYS A 120 -1.92 -1.12 11.35
N LYS A 121 -1.62 -0.73 10.12
CA LYS A 121 -1.88 -1.51 8.91
C LYS A 121 -0.64 -2.33 8.57
N TRP A 122 -0.84 -3.48 7.95
CA TRP A 122 0.23 -4.44 7.78
C TRP A 122 0.52 -4.75 6.31
N ILE A 123 1.79 -4.61 5.96
CA ILE A 123 2.37 -5.25 4.80
C ILE A 123 2.68 -6.68 5.23
N VAL A 124 2.10 -7.69 4.61
CA VAL A 124 2.28 -9.08 5.01
C VAL A 124 3.13 -9.80 3.97
N ARG A 125 4.17 -10.46 4.42
CA ARG A 125 5.09 -11.23 3.58
C ARG A 125 5.29 -12.62 4.17
N PHE A 126 4.75 -13.65 3.51
CA PHE A 126 5.07 -15.03 3.84
C PHE A 126 6.36 -15.46 3.15
N LEU A 127 7.15 -16.28 3.80
CA LEU A 127 8.47 -16.69 3.33
C LEU A 127 8.91 -18.00 3.97
N TYR A 128 10.01 -18.56 3.46
CA TYR A 128 10.63 -19.78 4.01
C TYR A 128 12.08 -19.54 4.44
N ASP A 129 12.66 -18.41 4.08
CA ASP A 129 14.08 -18.13 4.30
C ASP A 129 14.30 -16.72 4.85
N TRP A 130 15.16 -16.63 5.89
CA TRP A 130 15.64 -15.35 6.44
C TRP A 130 17.14 -15.13 6.27
N ASN A 131 17.86 -16.08 5.68
CA ASN A 131 19.32 -16.08 5.65
C ASN A 131 19.90 -15.78 4.26
N GLY A 132 19.06 -15.64 3.23
CA GLY A 132 19.51 -15.55 1.84
C GLY A 132 19.91 -16.92 1.27
N GLU A 133 19.38 -18.00 1.82
CA GLU A 133 19.69 -19.40 1.47
C GLU A 133 18.44 -20.12 0.95
N ASN A 134 17.63 -19.43 0.16
CA ASN A 134 16.32 -19.89 -0.31
C ASN A 134 16.37 -21.26 -0.98
N GLU A 135 17.47 -21.59 -1.68
CA GLU A 135 17.67 -22.91 -2.30
C GLU A 135 17.55 -24.07 -1.30
N GLN A 136 17.82 -23.84 -0.01
CA GLN A 136 17.74 -24.84 1.04
C GLN A 136 16.37 -24.90 1.71
N TYR A 137 15.64 -23.80 1.73
CA TYR A 137 14.46 -23.63 2.57
C TYR A 137 13.15 -23.49 1.81
N GLU A 138 13.18 -23.06 0.55
CA GLU A 138 11.97 -22.98 -0.28
C GLU A 138 11.44 -24.39 -0.60
N PRO A 139 10.13 -24.63 -0.57
CA PRO A 139 9.55 -25.91 -0.95
C PRO A 139 10.03 -26.40 -2.31
N GLU A 140 10.36 -27.69 -2.40
CA GLU A 140 10.80 -28.31 -3.66
C GLU A 140 9.69 -28.36 -4.72
N ASN A 141 8.43 -28.39 -4.28
CA ASN A 141 7.27 -28.47 -5.14
C ASN A 141 6.41 -27.22 -5.02
N LEU A 142 6.07 -26.61 -6.14
CA LEU A 142 5.16 -25.46 -6.22
C LEU A 142 3.80 -25.76 -5.56
N ASP A 143 3.31 -27.01 -5.66
CA ASP A 143 2.02 -27.39 -5.08
C ASP A 143 1.98 -27.24 -3.55
N ILE A 144 3.12 -27.34 -2.86
CA ILE A 144 3.21 -27.07 -1.41
C ILE A 144 3.00 -25.60 -1.13
N ILE A 145 3.57 -24.71 -1.94
CA ILE A 145 3.39 -23.26 -1.79
C ILE A 145 1.93 -22.89 -2.04
N LEU A 146 1.32 -23.42 -3.10
CA LEU A 146 -0.11 -23.22 -3.40
C LEU A 146 -1.00 -23.74 -2.27
N GLN A 147 -0.68 -24.92 -1.71
CA GLN A 147 -1.38 -25.49 -0.57
C GLN A 147 -1.30 -24.56 0.66
N HIS A 148 -0.11 -24.01 0.95
CA HIS A 148 0.03 -23.05 2.06
C HIS A 148 -0.79 -21.78 1.84
N MET A 149 -0.83 -21.24 0.61
CA MET A 149 -1.68 -20.10 0.26
C MET A 149 -3.17 -20.42 0.50
N GLU A 150 -3.62 -21.60 0.06
CA GLU A 150 -5.00 -22.07 0.28
C GLU A 150 -5.32 -22.21 1.77
N GLN A 151 -4.40 -22.79 2.56
CA GLN A 151 -4.59 -23.01 3.99
C GLN A 151 -4.70 -21.70 4.79
N VAL A 152 -3.96 -20.66 4.42
CA VAL A 152 -4.05 -19.36 5.11
C VAL A 152 -5.18 -18.46 4.59
N GLY A 153 -5.85 -18.85 3.50
CA GLY A 153 -6.84 -18.02 2.82
C GLY A 153 -8.00 -17.56 3.71
N ASP A 154 -8.51 -18.41 4.60
CA ASP A 154 -9.58 -18.01 5.53
C ASP A 154 -9.11 -16.92 6.50
N VAL A 155 -7.87 -16.99 6.98
CA VAL A 155 -7.28 -15.98 7.86
C VAL A 155 -7.07 -14.67 7.09
N LEU A 156 -6.57 -14.73 5.85
CA LEU A 156 -6.38 -13.53 5.02
C LEU A 156 -7.71 -12.81 4.74
N ARG A 157 -8.79 -13.55 4.48
CA ARG A 157 -10.12 -12.95 4.29
C ARG A 157 -10.70 -12.39 5.59
N GLU A 158 -10.59 -13.11 6.70
CA GLU A 158 -11.11 -12.69 7.99
C GLU A 158 -10.46 -11.39 8.47
N TYR A 159 -9.15 -11.26 8.31
CA TYR A 159 -8.36 -10.11 8.79
C TYR A 159 -7.98 -9.11 7.68
N HIS A 160 -8.64 -9.15 6.52
CA HIS A 160 -8.31 -8.27 5.38
C HIS A 160 -8.24 -6.79 5.74
N SER A 161 -9.07 -6.36 6.70
CA SER A 161 -9.15 -4.95 7.10
C SER A 161 -7.87 -4.40 7.72
N CYS A 162 -7.00 -5.23 8.30
CA CYS A 162 -5.69 -4.79 8.81
C CYS A 162 -4.55 -4.97 7.78
N ILE A 163 -4.79 -5.66 6.66
CA ILE A 163 -3.78 -5.89 5.63
C ILE A 163 -3.81 -4.74 4.61
N TYR A 164 -2.65 -4.13 4.36
CA TYR A 164 -2.48 -3.15 3.29
C TYR A 164 -2.15 -3.85 1.97
N THR A 165 -1.10 -4.67 1.95
CA THR A 165 -0.69 -5.45 0.78
C THR A 165 -0.05 -6.78 1.19
N LEU A 166 -0.21 -7.79 0.33
CA LEU A 166 0.50 -9.07 0.44
C LEU A 166 1.68 -9.06 -0.52
N GLN A 167 2.90 -9.19 -0.01
CA GLN A 167 4.13 -9.10 -0.80
C GLN A 167 4.75 -10.49 -1.08
N GLY A 168 5.32 -10.64 -2.28
CA GLY A 168 6.37 -11.60 -2.57
C GLY A 168 5.92 -12.98 -3.00
N LEU A 169 4.65 -13.30 -3.11
CA LEU A 169 4.12 -14.59 -3.59
C LEU A 169 4.69 -15.83 -2.85
N PHE A 170 5.11 -15.70 -1.59
CA PHE A 170 5.70 -16.75 -0.74
C PHE A 170 7.04 -17.29 -1.24
N ILE A 171 7.73 -16.66 -2.16
CA ILE A 171 8.93 -17.20 -2.80
C ILE A 171 10.15 -16.28 -2.67
N GLY A 172 11.32 -16.89 -2.76
CA GLY A 172 12.61 -16.20 -2.82
C GLY A 172 13.25 -15.93 -1.47
N ASN A 173 14.50 -15.52 -1.52
CA ASN A 173 15.26 -15.06 -0.36
C ASN A 173 14.46 -13.95 0.35
N TRP A 174 14.33 -14.04 1.66
CA TRP A 174 13.55 -13.10 2.49
C TRP A 174 12.11 -12.87 2.04
N GLY A 175 11.58 -13.75 1.15
CA GLY A 175 10.26 -13.55 0.52
C GLY A 175 10.23 -12.48 -0.57
N GLU A 176 11.40 -12.06 -1.09
CA GLU A 176 11.57 -10.98 -2.05
C GLU A 176 11.53 -11.43 -3.50
N MET A 177 11.09 -12.64 -3.78
CA MET A 177 11.06 -13.22 -5.13
C MET A 177 12.44 -13.27 -5.82
N ASN A 178 13.52 -13.10 -5.07
CA ASN A 178 14.89 -13.15 -5.53
C ASN A 178 15.50 -14.51 -5.18
N GLY A 179 16.27 -15.14 -6.08
CA GLY A 179 16.92 -16.43 -5.82
C GLY A 179 15.94 -17.62 -5.75
N THR A 180 14.74 -17.49 -6.29
CA THR A 180 13.78 -18.58 -6.41
C THR A 180 13.90 -19.31 -7.74
N LYS A 181 13.56 -20.60 -7.74
CA LYS A 181 13.44 -21.40 -8.97
C LYS A 181 12.13 -21.18 -9.73
N TYR A 182 11.13 -20.54 -9.12
CA TYR A 182 9.78 -20.32 -9.67
C TYR A 182 9.67 -19.00 -10.44
N THR A 183 10.68 -18.66 -11.26
CA THR A 183 10.75 -17.40 -12.01
C THR A 183 10.08 -17.45 -13.39
N ASP A 184 9.67 -18.64 -13.83
CA ASP A 184 8.99 -18.79 -15.11
C ASP A 184 7.57 -18.20 -15.07
N PRO A 185 7.05 -17.71 -16.22
CA PRO A 185 5.74 -17.03 -16.25
C PRO A 185 4.57 -17.90 -15.76
N ASP A 186 4.60 -19.20 -15.99
CA ASP A 186 3.48 -20.09 -15.61
C ASP A 186 3.44 -20.30 -14.10
N SER A 187 4.59 -20.51 -13.45
CA SER A 187 4.69 -20.59 -11.99
C SER A 187 4.26 -19.29 -11.33
N MET A 188 4.74 -18.14 -11.81
CA MET A 188 4.37 -16.84 -11.26
C MET A 188 2.88 -16.53 -11.43
N ARG A 189 2.28 -16.85 -12.58
CA ARG A 189 0.83 -16.68 -12.81
C ARG A 189 0.00 -17.55 -11.86
N LYS A 190 0.40 -18.82 -11.65
CA LYS A 190 -0.30 -19.72 -10.72
C LYS A 190 -0.25 -19.20 -9.28
N LEU A 191 0.92 -18.77 -8.81
CA LEU A 191 1.09 -18.22 -7.47
C LEU A 191 0.25 -16.95 -7.30
N ALA A 192 0.34 -16.00 -8.23
CA ALA A 192 -0.41 -14.76 -8.15
C ALA A 192 -1.93 -14.96 -8.25
N ALA A 193 -2.38 -15.86 -9.11
CA ALA A 193 -3.79 -16.22 -9.22
C ALA A 193 -4.30 -16.88 -7.94
N CYS A 194 -3.58 -17.85 -7.39
CA CYS A 194 -3.94 -18.50 -6.14
C CYS A 194 -4.04 -17.49 -5.00
N LEU A 195 -3.02 -16.63 -4.81
CA LEU A 195 -3.03 -15.60 -3.76
C LEU A 195 -4.17 -14.60 -3.94
N ALA A 196 -4.51 -14.24 -5.18
CA ALA A 196 -5.64 -13.38 -5.48
C ALA A 196 -7.00 -14.04 -5.14
N ASP A 197 -7.13 -15.33 -5.41
CA ASP A 197 -8.37 -16.11 -5.17
C ASP A 197 -8.60 -16.37 -3.68
N VAL A 198 -7.54 -16.57 -2.91
CA VAL A 198 -7.65 -16.87 -1.47
C VAL A 198 -7.70 -15.62 -0.59
N SER A 199 -7.35 -14.44 -1.09
CA SER A 199 -7.41 -13.17 -0.38
C SER A 199 -8.66 -12.36 -0.71
N ASP A 200 -9.01 -11.39 0.16
CA ASP A 200 -10.12 -10.47 -0.13
C ASP A 200 -9.82 -9.61 -1.37
N ALA A 201 -10.85 -9.33 -2.17
CA ALA A 201 -10.72 -8.57 -3.41
C ALA A 201 -10.24 -7.12 -3.21
N SER A 202 -10.40 -6.57 -2.00
CA SER A 202 -9.91 -5.24 -1.64
C SER A 202 -8.45 -5.21 -1.21
N THR A 203 -7.83 -6.37 -0.93
CA THR A 203 -6.43 -6.48 -0.53
C THR A 203 -5.52 -6.39 -1.75
N PHE A 204 -4.54 -5.51 -1.73
CA PHE A 204 -3.52 -5.44 -2.76
C PHE A 204 -2.51 -6.59 -2.65
N LEU A 205 -1.94 -6.94 -3.79
CA LEU A 205 -0.79 -7.85 -3.90
C LEU A 205 0.40 -7.05 -4.42
N SER A 206 1.63 -7.47 -4.11
CA SER A 206 2.81 -6.78 -4.63
C SER A 206 3.89 -7.77 -5.04
N VAL A 207 4.49 -7.52 -6.19
CA VAL A 207 5.66 -8.24 -6.71
C VAL A 207 6.87 -7.33 -6.78
N ARG A 208 8.07 -7.92 -6.79
CA ARG A 208 9.30 -7.14 -6.63
C ARG A 208 9.64 -6.25 -7.81
N THR A 209 9.41 -6.72 -9.04
CA THR A 209 9.89 -6.02 -10.22
C THR A 209 8.80 -5.76 -11.25
N PRO A 210 8.89 -4.68 -12.03
CA PRO A 210 8.00 -4.47 -13.16
C PRO A 210 8.01 -5.62 -14.17
N ALA A 211 9.15 -6.26 -14.39
CA ALA A 211 9.27 -7.44 -15.25
C ALA A 211 8.44 -8.62 -14.74
N GLN A 212 8.40 -8.85 -13.42
CA GLN A 212 7.55 -9.88 -12.80
C GLN A 212 6.07 -9.53 -12.97
N TRP A 213 5.70 -8.27 -12.83
CA TRP A 213 4.33 -7.81 -13.08
C TRP A 213 3.91 -8.15 -14.52
N ARG A 214 4.75 -7.82 -15.52
CA ARG A 214 4.49 -8.13 -16.93
C ARG A 214 4.40 -9.64 -17.20
N LYS A 215 5.26 -10.46 -16.58
CA LYS A 215 5.20 -11.93 -16.68
C LYS A 215 3.87 -12.49 -16.15
N ILE A 216 3.39 -11.97 -15.04
CA ILE A 216 2.17 -12.42 -14.37
C ILE A 216 0.93 -12.00 -15.16
N THR A 217 0.84 -10.75 -15.53
CA THR A 217 -0.33 -10.20 -16.22
C THR A 217 -0.38 -10.57 -17.70
N GLY A 218 0.78 -10.81 -18.31
CA GLY A 218 0.91 -10.97 -19.76
C GLY A 218 0.79 -9.67 -20.54
N GLU A 219 0.77 -8.53 -19.85
CA GLU A 219 0.64 -7.20 -20.43
C GLU A 219 1.97 -6.47 -20.43
N ALA A 220 2.33 -5.82 -21.53
CA ALA A 220 3.59 -5.06 -21.64
C ALA A 220 3.51 -3.69 -20.97
N ALA A 221 2.32 -3.11 -20.88
CA ALA A 221 2.09 -1.78 -20.31
C ALA A 221 0.74 -1.76 -19.54
N PRO A 222 0.58 -0.88 -18.54
CA PRO A 222 -0.63 -0.83 -17.71
C PRO A 222 -1.82 -0.12 -18.38
N ASP A 223 -1.67 0.48 -19.53
CA ASP A 223 -2.72 1.21 -20.24
C ASP A 223 -3.80 0.31 -20.88
N GLY A 224 -3.53 -1.01 -21.05
CA GLY A 224 -4.50 -2.02 -21.48
C GLY A 224 -5.17 -2.81 -20.35
N TRP A 225 -4.87 -2.50 -19.12
CA TRP A 225 -5.14 -3.30 -17.92
C TRP A 225 -6.59 -3.30 -17.41
N THR A 226 -7.46 -2.53 -17.98
CA THR A 226 -8.86 -2.43 -17.52
C THR A 226 -9.62 -3.74 -17.56
N GLU A 227 -9.21 -4.68 -18.38
CA GLU A 227 -9.82 -6.00 -18.55
C GLU A 227 -9.25 -7.05 -17.58
N ASN A 228 -8.05 -6.84 -17.01
CA ASN A 228 -7.39 -7.80 -16.13
C ASN A 228 -7.60 -7.43 -14.65
N PRO A 229 -8.46 -8.19 -13.90
CA PRO A 229 -8.73 -7.88 -12.49
C PRO A 229 -7.48 -7.99 -11.60
N LEU A 230 -6.55 -8.89 -11.93
CA LEU A 230 -5.32 -9.07 -11.18
C LEU A 230 -4.40 -7.86 -11.32
N ALA A 231 -4.28 -7.30 -12.53
CA ALA A 231 -3.48 -6.11 -12.78
C ALA A 231 -3.91 -4.91 -11.93
N LYS A 232 -5.20 -4.79 -11.61
CA LYS A 232 -5.76 -3.72 -10.75
C LYS A 232 -5.42 -3.87 -9.26
N ARG A 233 -4.92 -5.03 -8.84
CA ARG A 233 -4.56 -5.34 -7.46
C ARG A 233 -3.05 -5.52 -7.27
N LEU A 234 -2.29 -5.69 -8.37
CA LEU A 234 -0.88 -6.06 -8.34
C LEU A 234 -0.01 -4.81 -8.36
N GLY A 235 0.45 -4.41 -7.19
CA GLY A 235 1.43 -3.35 -6.99
C GLY A 235 2.86 -3.84 -7.06
N LEU A 236 3.78 -2.96 -6.68
CA LEU A 236 5.21 -3.23 -6.69
C LEU A 236 5.82 -2.99 -5.30
N PHE A 237 6.87 -3.75 -5.01
CA PHE A 237 7.81 -3.42 -3.95
C PHE A 237 9.24 -3.54 -4.50
N ASN A 238 10.10 -2.59 -4.12
CA ASN A 238 11.44 -2.47 -4.66
C ASN A 238 12.45 -2.43 -3.51
N ASP A 239 12.96 -3.59 -3.12
CA ASP A 239 13.95 -3.70 -2.04
C ASP A 239 15.41 -3.46 -2.54
N GLY A 240 15.55 -2.87 -3.72
CA GLY A 240 16.79 -2.34 -4.31
C GLY A 240 16.68 -0.88 -4.69
N MET A 241 15.69 -0.16 -4.16
CA MET A 241 15.28 1.17 -4.58
C MET A 241 16.42 2.18 -4.49
N LEU A 242 16.65 2.91 -5.59
CA LEU A 242 17.69 3.93 -5.72
C LEU A 242 19.13 3.44 -5.47
N GLY A 243 19.36 2.12 -5.42
CA GLY A 243 20.66 1.53 -5.10
C GLY A 243 21.68 1.59 -6.23
N SER A 244 21.25 1.81 -7.46
CA SER A 244 22.07 1.95 -8.68
C SER A 244 21.20 2.37 -9.87
N VAL A 245 21.79 2.45 -11.07
CA VAL A 245 21.04 2.65 -12.33
C VAL A 245 19.93 1.62 -12.55
N SER A 246 20.11 0.38 -12.06
CA SER A 246 19.13 -0.70 -12.18
C SER A 246 18.33 -0.94 -10.91
N ASP A 247 18.31 -0.02 -9.95
CA ASP A 247 17.77 -0.22 -8.61
C ASP A 247 18.23 -1.56 -8.02
N TYR A 248 19.54 -1.71 -7.99
CA TYR A 248 20.24 -2.88 -7.46
C TYR A 248 19.73 -4.22 -8.05
N GLY A 249 19.33 -4.20 -9.32
CA GLY A 249 18.86 -5.35 -10.09
C GLY A 249 17.33 -5.50 -10.16
N THR A 250 16.56 -4.55 -9.65
CA THR A 250 15.09 -4.51 -9.82
C THR A 250 14.72 -4.27 -11.27
N TYR A 251 15.46 -3.41 -11.98
CA TYR A 251 15.31 -3.20 -13.42
C TYR A 251 16.27 -4.10 -14.19
N SER A 252 15.83 -4.59 -15.35
CA SER A 252 16.73 -5.30 -16.26
C SER A 252 17.79 -4.36 -16.76
N ASP A 253 19.03 -4.59 -16.38
CA ASP A 253 20.13 -4.00 -17.12
C ASP A 253 20.42 -4.85 -18.38
N ASN A 254 21.13 -4.31 -19.33
CA ASN A 254 21.50 -5.02 -20.57
C ASN A 254 22.39 -6.26 -20.35
N THR A 255 22.78 -6.55 -19.12
CA THR A 255 23.62 -7.68 -18.72
C THR A 255 22.83 -8.84 -18.10
N ARG A 256 21.56 -8.57 -17.68
CA ARG A 256 20.67 -9.59 -17.10
C ARG A 256 19.60 -10.00 -18.11
N GLN A 257 19.53 -11.30 -18.40
CA GLN A 257 18.52 -11.92 -19.27
C GLN A 257 17.29 -12.41 -18.51
N ASP A 258 17.04 -11.91 -17.33
CA ASP A 258 15.98 -12.35 -16.42
C ASP A 258 14.64 -11.61 -16.61
N ALA A 259 14.53 -10.75 -17.62
CA ALA A 259 13.30 -10.06 -17.97
C ALA A 259 12.20 -10.96 -18.59
N GLY A 260 12.50 -12.25 -18.78
CA GLY A 260 11.57 -13.20 -19.39
C GLY A 260 11.34 -12.90 -20.87
N ASP A 261 10.07 -12.95 -21.31
CA ASP A 261 9.68 -12.70 -22.72
C ASP A 261 9.71 -11.21 -23.09
N PHE A 262 9.96 -10.32 -22.14
CA PHE A 262 10.08 -8.88 -22.35
C PHE A 262 11.55 -8.50 -22.50
N SER A 263 11.84 -7.64 -23.47
CA SER A 263 13.16 -7.05 -23.65
C SER A 263 13.59 -6.32 -22.39
N ALA A 264 14.90 -6.23 -22.14
CA ALA A 264 15.43 -5.37 -21.11
C ALA A 264 14.99 -3.92 -21.33
N TRP A 265 14.41 -3.30 -20.32
CA TRP A 265 13.95 -1.92 -20.34
C TRP A 265 15.00 -1.03 -19.69
N THR A 266 15.12 0.22 -20.16
CA THR A 266 15.95 1.22 -19.50
C THR A 266 15.31 1.67 -18.20
N ARG A 267 16.08 2.34 -17.32
CA ARG A 267 15.54 2.94 -16.09
C ARG A 267 14.40 3.91 -16.39
N GLU A 268 14.56 4.74 -17.41
CA GLU A 268 13.56 5.73 -17.82
C GLU A 268 12.25 5.06 -18.26
N GLU A 269 12.34 3.96 -18.99
CA GLU A 269 11.16 3.17 -19.41
C GLU A 269 10.48 2.51 -18.22
N GLU A 270 11.24 1.95 -17.25
CA GLU A 270 10.69 1.36 -16.04
C GLU A 270 10.06 2.40 -15.11
N LEU A 271 10.64 3.58 -14.98
CA LEU A 271 10.05 4.69 -14.25
C LEU A 271 8.75 5.18 -14.90
N ALA A 272 8.72 5.33 -16.22
CA ALA A 272 7.51 5.70 -16.96
C ALA A 272 6.39 4.64 -16.82
N PHE A 273 6.75 3.36 -16.80
CA PHE A 273 5.83 2.27 -16.53
C PHE A 273 5.24 2.38 -15.12
N GLN A 274 6.08 2.64 -14.12
CA GLN A 274 5.67 2.77 -12.72
C GLN A 274 4.83 4.01 -12.47
N ASP A 275 5.10 5.13 -13.15
CA ASP A 275 4.29 6.36 -13.05
C ASP A 275 2.83 6.09 -13.40
N VAL A 276 2.57 5.28 -14.42
CA VAL A 276 1.20 4.88 -14.79
C VAL A 276 0.63 3.85 -13.81
N LEU A 277 1.35 2.74 -13.57
CA LEU A 277 0.86 1.64 -12.74
C LEU A 277 0.61 2.07 -11.30
N CYS A 278 1.62 2.66 -10.67
CA CYS A 278 1.62 2.94 -9.23
C CYS A 278 0.76 4.15 -8.85
N SER A 279 0.20 4.87 -9.83
CA SER A 279 -0.87 5.84 -9.59
C SER A 279 -2.15 5.20 -9.02
N SER A 280 -2.31 3.86 -9.12
CA SER A 280 -3.53 3.14 -8.77
C SER A 280 -3.32 1.94 -7.86
N VAL A 281 -2.08 1.48 -7.68
CA VAL A 281 -1.71 0.35 -6.82
C VAL A 281 -0.53 0.74 -5.91
N PRO A 282 -0.35 0.06 -4.76
CA PRO A 282 0.76 0.36 -3.86
C PRO A 282 2.14 0.23 -4.51
N SER A 283 3.02 1.14 -4.15
CA SER A 283 4.45 1.10 -4.48
C SER A 283 5.25 1.41 -3.22
N GLY A 284 6.31 0.67 -2.97
CA GLY A 284 7.19 0.89 -1.82
C GLY A 284 8.39 -0.03 -1.81
N GLY A 285 9.03 -0.20 -0.67
CA GLY A 285 10.19 -1.08 -0.53
C GLY A 285 11.27 -0.50 0.37
N GLU A 286 12.53 -0.71 -0.02
CA GLU A 286 13.71 -0.33 0.75
C GLU A 286 14.73 0.40 -0.13
N VAL A 287 15.26 1.52 0.39
CA VAL A 287 16.41 2.17 -0.22
C VAL A 287 17.69 1.43 0.16
N ILE A 288 18.70 1.42 -0.71
CA ILE A 288 19.89 0.61 -0.49
C ILE A 288 21.13 1.28 -1.08
N VAL A 289 22.28 1.08 -0.42
CA VAL A 289 23.62 1.46 -0.88
C VAL A 289 23.73 2.94 -1.23
N ASP A 290 24.41 3.72 -0.40
CA ASP A 290 24.64 5.14 -0.65
C ASP A 290 25.36 5.37 -1.99
N ASN A 291 24.73 6.14 -2.86
CA ASN A 291 25.21 6.47 -4.21
C ASN A 291 24.45 7.70 -4.77
N PRO A 292 24.85 8.26 -5.94
CA PRO A 292 24.18 9.45 -6.48
C PRO A 292 22.69 9.31 -6.82
N TYR A 293 22.16 8.12 -7.09
CA TYR A 293 20.74 7.94 -7.37
C TYR A 293 19.86 8.22 -6.15
N ASN A 294 20.38 8.02 -4.93
CA ASN A 294 19.70 8.34 -3.69
C ASN A 294 20.17 9.64 -3.03
N ASP A 295 20.87 10.53 -3.74
CA ASP A 295 21.00 11.92 -3.31
C ASP A 295 19.60 12.55 -3.26
N LEU A 296 19.33 13.38 -2.26
CA LEU A 296 17.97 13.78 -1.90
C LEU A 296 17.14 14.32 -3.09
N GLU A 297 17.74 15.16 -3.94
CA GLU A 297 17.07 15.74 -5.11
C GLU A 297 16.66 14.66 -6.12
N ASN A 298 17.55 13.73 -6.43
CA ASN A 298 17.26 12.59 -7.32
C ASN A 298 16.23 11.64 -6.69
N ALA A 299 16.39 11.36 -5.39
CA ALA A 299 15.47 10.52 -4.65
C ALA A 299 14.04 11.07 -4.65
N ILE A 300 13.85 12.36 -4.39
CA ILE A 300 12.54 13.02 -4.42
C ILE A 300 11.88 12.89 -5.81
N ALA A 301 12.65 13.10 -6.88
CA ALA A 301 12.15 13.00 -8.25
C ALA A 301 11.67 11.57 -8.57
N ASP A 302 12.48 10.56 -8.26
CA ASP A 302 12.18 9.17 -8.57
C ASP A 302 11.07 8.60 -7.66
N LEU A 303 11.10 8.87 -6.35
CA LEU A 303 10.05 8.46 -5.40
C LEU A 303 8.67 9.02 -5.81
N LYS A 304 8.64 10.28 -6.29
CA LYS A 304 7.43 10.89 -6.81
C LYS A 304 6.95 10.19 -8.08
N THR A 305 7.82 9.90 -9.03
CA THR A 305 7.49 9.21 -10.30
C THR A 305 7.00 7.78 -10.04
N MET A 306 7.59 7.08 -9.08
CA MET A 306 7.17 5.75 -8.67
C MET A 306 5.93 5.74 -7.76
N HIS A 307 5.38 6.91 -7.38
CA HIS A 307 4.27 7.05 -6.44
C HIS A 307 4.49 6.28 -5.14
N VAL A 308 5.70 6.34 -4.58
CA VAL A 308 6.06 5.54 -3.41
C VAL A 308 5.18 5.91 -2.22
N SER A 309 4.49 4.92 -1.67
CA SER A 309 3.56 5.08 -0.56
C SER A 309 4.13 4.60 0.77
N TYR A 310 5.14 3.72 0.76
CA TYR A 310 5.77 3.19 1.96
C TYR A 310 7.24 2.86 1.76
N LEU A 311 8.06 3.08 2.81
CA LEU A 311 9.50 2.76 2.84
C LEU A 311 9.90 2.15 4.19
N ASN A 312 10.94 1.31 4.19
CA ASN A 312 11.53 0.79 5.41
C ASN A 312 12.21 1.92 6.21
N GLU A 313 11.91 2.00 7.52
CA GLU A 313 12.47 2.98 8.45
C GLU A 313 13.91 2.64 8.86
N ASP A 314 14.25 1.34 8.90
CA ASP A 314 15.54 0.87 9.40
C ASP A 314 16.62 0.72 8.33
N TYR A 315 16.24 0.59 7.08
CA TYR A 315 17.15 0.19 6.01
C TYR A 315 16.99 1.04 4.73
N ASP A 316 18.05 1.52 4.12
CA ASP A 316 19.45 1.51 4.52
C ASP A 316 19.77 2.78 5.32
N ARG A 317 20.33 2.62 6.53
CA ARG A 317 20.60 3.76 7.43
C ARG A 317 21.56 4.79 6.80
N ASN A 318 22.52 4.37 5.98
CA ASN A 318 23.44 5.33 5.34
C ASN A 318 22.66 6.28 4.40
N VAL A 319 21.64 5.79 3.70
CA VAL A 319 20.79 6.60 2.82
C VAL A 319 19.83 7.47 3.63
N LEU A 320 19.14 6.89 4.61
CA LEU A 320 18.18 7.61 5.45
C LEU A 320 18.86 8.72 6.27
N ASP A 321 20.04 8.45 6.82
CA ASP A 321 20.83 9.43 7.57
C ASP A 321 21.39 10.54 6.65
N LYS A 322 21.76 10.21 5.39
CA LYS A 322 22.11 11.20 4.36
C LYS A 322 20.95 12.16 4.10
N TRP A 323 19.74 11.65 3.97
CA TRP A 323 18.54 12.49 3.80
C TRP A 323 18.28 13.35 5.05
N ALA A 324 18.37 12.77 6.25
CA ALA A 324 18.21 13.53 7.50
C ALA A 324 19.26 14.64 7.67
N GLY A 325 20.46 14.46 7.11
CA GLY A 325 21.52 15.47 7.10
C GLY A 325 21.42 16.51 5.99
N THR A 326 20.44 16.39 5.08
CA THR A 326 20.28 17.29 3.91
C THR A 326 19.03 18.15 4.09
N VAL A 327 19.14 19.45 3.84
CA VAL A 327 18.03 20.40 3.95
C VAL A 327 17.34 20.59 2.60
N VAL A 328 16.02 20.55 2.58
CA VAL A 328 15.19 20.83 1.40
C VAL A 328 15.03 22.35 1.24
N ASN A 329 15.17 22.83 0.01
CA ASN A 329 14.91 24.23 -0.34
C ASN A 329 13.70 24.26 -1.29
N THR A 330 12.57 24.76 -0.81
CA THR A 330 11.31 24.89 -1.55
C THR A 330 10.72 26.27 -1.38
N ASP A 331 9.72 26.62 -2.19
CA ASP A 331 8.99 27.89 -2.07
C ASP A 331 7.67 27.72 -1.26
N ASP A 332 7.51 26.65 -0.48
CA ASP A 332 6.30 26.27 0.23
C ASP A 332 6.52 26.06 1.74
N CYS A 333 5.57 25.42 2.41
CA CYS A 333 5.61 25.17 3.85
C CYS A 333 6.67 24.14 4.30
N TYR A 334 7.39 23.52 3.38
CA TYR A 334 8.44 22.54 3.65
C TYR A 334 9.84 23.12 3.57
N ASP A 335 10.01 24.40 3.23
CA ASP A 335 11.30 25.07 3.15
C ASP A 335 12.10 24.96 4.46
N GLY A 336 13.36 24.56 4.35
CA GLY A 336 14.23 24.36 5.49
C GLY A 336 14.05 23.05 6.25
N MET A 337 13.16 22.16 5.81
CA MET A 337 12.95 20.84 6.42
C MET A 337 14.12 19.91 6.08
N ASP A 338 14.46 18.98 7.00
CA ASP A 338 15.37 17.88 6.68
C ASP A 338 14.73 16.91 5.67
N GLY A 339 15.58 16.28 4.84
CA GLY A 339 15.10 15.47 3.72
C GLY A 339 14.37 14.20 4.16
N TRP A 340 14.74 13.58 5.28
CA TRP A 340 14.02 12.43 5.82
C TRP A 340 12.57 12.83 6.18
N SER A 341 12.42 13.93 6.91
CA SER A 341 11.12 14.48 7.26
C SER A 341 10.30 14.89 6.03
N TYR A 342 10.97 15.45 5.02
CA TYR A 342 10.32 15.79 3.75
C TYR A 342 9.78 14.55 3.03
N VAL A 343 10.62 13.52 2.88
CA VAL A 343 10.21 12.24 2.27
C VAL A 343 9.04 11.65 3.05
N GLU A 344 9.11 11.58 4.39
CA GLU A 344 8.03 11.07 5.23
C GLU A 344 6.69 11.77 4.97
N ARG A 345 6.66 13.12 4.79
CA ARG A 345 5.43 13.86 4.49
C ARG A 345 4.88 13.58 3.10
N HIS A 346 5.71 13.12 2.17
CA HIS A 346 5.36 12.93 0.76
C HIS A 346 5.17 11.46 0.36
N LEU A 347 5.47 10.49 1.22
CA LEU A 347 5.11 9.10 0.97
C LEU A 347 3.59 8.96 0.86
N GLY A 348 3.12 8.33 -0.22
CA GLY A 348 1.70 8.09 -0.47
C GLY A 348 0.89 9.37 -0.64
N TYR A 349 -0.23 9.46 0.08
CA TYR A 349 -1.17 10.57 -0.09
C TYR A 349 -1.13 11.57 1.08
N ARG A 350 -1.40 12.83 0.74
CA ARG A 350 -1.63 13.91 1.69
C ARG A 350 -2.79 14.78 1.19
N LEU A 351 -3.84 14.89 1.98
CA LEU A 351 -5.03 15.64 1.62
C LEU A 351 -5.19 16.86 2.54
N TRP A 352 -5.50 18.02 1.95
CA TRP A 352 -5.91 19.20 2.72
C TRP A 352 -7.02 19.93 1.98
N ILE A 353 -7.75 20.77 2.74
CA ILE A 353 -8.76 21.65 2.16
C ILE A 353 -8.05 22.93 1.71
N ALA A 354 -7.92 23.13 0.39
CA ALA A 354 -7.29 24.32 -0.16
C ALA A 354 -8.22 25.56 -0.10
N GLY A 355 -9.54 25.34 -0.08
CA GLY A 355 -10.53 26.42 0.01
C GLY A 355 -11.90 25.91 0.35
N ALA A 356 -12.72 26.77 0.91
CA ALA A 356 -14.14 26.55 1.17
C ALA A 356 -14.95 27.77 0.71
N ALA A 357 -16.13 27.52 0.08
CA ALA A 357 -17.03 28.54 -0.42
C ALA A 357 -18.50 28.20 -0.14
#